data_1d353de7a81d09db52eff779fdea002c
#
_entry.id   1d353de7a81d09db52eff779fdea002c
#
_cell.length_a   1.000
_cell.length_b   1.000
_cell.length_c   1.000
_cell.angle_alpha   90.00
_cell.angle_beta   90.00
_cell.angle_gamma   90.00
#
_symmetry.space_group_name_H-M   'P 1'
#
loop_
_entity.id
_entity.type
_entity.pdbx_description
1 polymer ?
#
loop_
_entity_poly.entity_id
_entity_poly.type
_entity_poly.pdbx_seq_one_letter_code
_entity_poly.pdbx_strand_id
1 'polypeptide(L)'
;VGGPGRPVDPGPGAFNRPGQPGYVPGGFRQNDTVRDFEQVRSDRREFVEDGRTYYREPGRIIVRDRDSYLIRHDENERFRDLDPRGYRFERRGAEFYSYVAWSGGGQIVTVTDDDGRLLRRYSRYPDGREVVLIDNSYSGPLRPIYEDVVALPPPDIRIPRDRYIVDYAQADEAEVYEALTAPPVVPVERRYTLDQIRYSPDLRARLRSVDINTITFDTGSFTVTPDQAAKLSVIAAAMNRAIQANPREVFLIEGFTDAVGSDIDNLSLSDRRAQSVATVLTEQFRVPPGNLTTQGYGEQYLKVNTQGPSRENRRVVVQRITPLLQQGPDQGQAAPPPPSAQPPR
;
A
#
# COMPACT_ATOMS: atom_id res chain seq x y z
N VAL A 1 -26.77 -28.73 21.91
CA VAL A 1 -26.42 -29.31 20.64
C VAL A 1 -26.43 -28.14 19.65
N GLY A 2 -25.28 -27.43 19.52
CA GLY A 2 -25.10 -26.36 18.54
C GLY A 2 -24.77 -26.98 17.20
N GLY A 3 -25.63 -26.80 16.21
CA GLY A 3 -25.34 -27.16 14.83
C GLY A 3 -24.16 -26.34 14.26
N PRO A 4 -23.42 -26.89 13.31
CA PRO A 4 -22.33 -26.15 12.66
C PRO A 4 -22.91 -24.88 12.03
N GLY A 5 -22.34 -23.72 12.40
CA GLY A 5 -22.72 -22.44 11.83
C GLY A 5 -22.65 -22.53 10.30
N ARG A 6 -23.71 -22.08 9.62
CA ARG A 6 -23.72 -21.92 8.17
C ARG A 6 -22.47 -21.11 7.77
N PRO A 7 -21.75 -21.54 6.72
CA PRO A 7 -20.72 -20.70 6.14
C PRO A 7 -21.35 -19.34 5.79
N VAL A 8 -20.75 -18.28 6.29
CA VAL A 8 -21.14 -16.91 5.86
C VAL A 8 -20.84 -16.85 4.38
N ASP A 9 -21.87 -16.66 3.57
CA ASP A 9 -21.72 -16.48 2.12
C ASP A 9 -20.81 -15.24 1.90
N PRO A 10 -19.58 -15.39 1.38
CA PRO A 10 -18.78 -14.25 1.03
C PRO A 10 -19.53 -13.54 -0.10
N GLY A 11 -19.94 -12.32 0.14
CA GLY A 11 -20.76 -11.53 -0.77
C GLY A 11 -20.24 -11.54 -2.22
N PRO A 12 -21.06 -11.11 -3.19
CA PRO A 12 -20.71 -11.14 -4.61
C PRO A 12 -19.39 -10.40 -4.85
N GLY A 13 -18.41 -11.10 -5.47
CA GLY A 13 -17.11 -10.54 -5.87
C GLY A 13 -15.89 -10.99 -5.06
N ALA A 14 -16.03 -11.86 -4.07
CA ALA A 14 -14.90 -12.50 -3.43
C ALA A 14 -14.28 -13.55 -4.36
N PHE A 15 -13.02 -13.37 -4.75
CA PHE A 15 -12.31 -14.34 -5.61
C PHE A 15 -11.74 -15.53 -4.82
N ASN A 16 -11.73 -15.48 -3.49
CA ASN A 16 -11.14 -16.49 -2.62
C ASN A 16 -12.20 -17.06 -1.69
N ARG A 17 -13.04 -17.96 -2.22
CA ARG A 17 -14.20 -18.50 -1.50
C ARG A 17 -13.87 -19.76 -0.73
N PRO A 18 -14.13 -19.83 0.59
CA PRO A 18 -14.01 -21.08 1.34
C PRO A 18 -14.78 -22.25 0.70
N GLY A 19 -14.11 -23.38 0.57
CA GLY A 19 -14.71 -24.59 -0.03
C GLY A 19 -14.65 -24.67 -1.55
N GLN A 20 -14.11 -23.66 -2.23
CA GLN A 20 -13.87 -23.70 -3.67
C GLN A 20 -12.45 -24.19 -3.98
N PRO A 21 -12.24 -24.85 -5.16
CA PRO A 21 -10.89 -25.17 -5.61
C PRO A 21 -10.03 -23.91 -5.70
N GLY A 22 -8.82 -23.98 -5.13
CA GLY A 22 -7.90 -22.83 -5.13
C GLY A 22 -8.09 -21.84 -3.98
N TYR A 23 -9.03 -22.09 -3.06
CA TYR A 23 -9.15 -21.29 -1.83
C TYR A 23 -7.83 -21.28 -1.05
N VAL A 24 -7.39 -20.09 -0.69
CA VAL A 24 -6.21 -19.85 0.15
C VAL A 24 -6.63 -18.98 1.32
N PRO A 25 -6.61 -19.50 2.57
CA PRO A 25 -6.95 -18.70 3.75
C PRO A 25 -6.13 -17.41 3.82
N GLY A 26 -6.81 -16.26 3.96
CA GLY A 26 -6.16 -14.95 3.95
C GLY A 26 -5.70 -14.45 2.58
N GLY A 27 -6.17 -15.07 1.50
CA GLY A 27 -5.95 -14.62 0.12
C GLY A 27 -4.62 -15.02 -0.50
N PHE A 28 -3.56 -15.15 0.30
CA PHE A 28 -2.20 -15.40 -0.15
C PHE A 28 -1.52 -16.53 0.60
N ARG A 29 -0.72 -17.32 -0.11
CA ARG A 29 0.10 -18.38 0.51
C ARG A 29 1.24 -17.74 1.29
N GLN A 30 1.48 -18.24 2.50
CA GLN A 30 2.52 -17.70 3.39
C GLN A 30 3.96 -18.05 2.94
N ASN A 31 4.13 -19.03 2.05
CA ASN A 31 5.43 -19.53 1.62
C ASN A 31 5.73 -19.27 0.13
N ASP A 32 5.03 -18.34 -0.49
CA ASP A 32 5.28 -17.96 -1.87
C ASP A 32 6.54 -17.08 -1.93
N THR A 33 7.70 -17.71 -2.14
CA THR A 33 8.97 -17.00 -2.38
C THR A 33 9.22 -16.89 -3.87
N VAL A 34 9.66 -15.72 -4.31
CA VAL A 34 9.95 -15.43 -5.73
C VAL A 34 11.41 -15.02 -5.85
N ARG A 35 12.16 -15.70 -6.73
CA ARG A 35 13.56 -15.40 -7.01
C ARG A 35 13.72 -14.36 -8.10
N ASP A 36 12.95 -14.50 -9.16
CA ASP A 36 13.00 -13.65 -10.34
C ASP A 36 11.63 -13.53 -11.03
N PHE A 37 11.53 -12.66 -12.01
CA PHE A 37 10.27 -12.39 -12.68
C PHE A 37 9.85 -13.49 -13.66
N GLU A 38 10.78 -14.32 -14.12
CA GLU A 38 10.45 -15.49 -14.94
C GLU A 38 9.70 -16.54 -14.13
N GLN A 39 10.07 -16.73 -12.88
CA GLN A 39 9.32 -17.58 -11.95
C GLN A 39 7.89 -17.03 -11.75
N VAL A 40 7.71 -15.71 -11.61
CA VAL A 40 6.38 -15.10 -11.50
C VAL A 40 5.51 -15.47 -12.70
N ARG A 41 6.06 -15.35 -13.91
CA ARG A 41 5.34 -15.72 -15.13
C ARG A 41 4.98 -17.18 -15.18
N SER A 42 5.90 -18.06 -14.82
CA SER A 42 5.67 -19.53 -14.86
C SER A 42 4.63 -19.99 -13.84
N ASP A 43 4.56 -19.33 -12.69
CA ASP A 43 3.66 -19.66 -11.60
C ASP A 43 2.28 -18.99 -11.72
N ARG A 44 2.14 -18.03 -12.63
CA ARG A 44 0.87 -17.33 -12.89
C ARG A 44 -0.20 -18.29 -13.38
N ARG A 45 -1.40 -18.16 -12.83
CA ARG A 45 -2.59 -18.92 -13.23
C ARG A 45 -3.71 -17.96 -13.54
N GLU A 46 -4.38 -18.20 -14.69
CA GLU A 46 -5.55 -17.46 -15.14
C GLU A 46 -6.82 -18.22 -14.81
N PHE A 47 -7.85 -17.51 -14.37
CA PHE A 47 -9.20 -18.04 -14.22
C PHE A 47 -10.24 -16.93 -14.44
N VAL A 48 -11.46 -17.34 -14.80
CA VAL A 48 -12.57 -16.41 -15.05
C VAL A 48 -13.65 -16.64 -13.99
N GLU A 49 -14.12 -15.56 -13.37
CA GLU A 49 -15.22 -15.56 -12.42
C GLU A 49 -16.07 -14.30 -12.61
N ASP A 50 -17.39 -14.45 -12.63
CA ASP A 50 -18.36 -13.36 -12.79
C ASP A 50 -18.06 -12.41 -13.97
N GLY A 51 -17.62 -12.99 -15.11
CA GLY A 51 -17.31 -12.25 -16.34
C GLY A 51 -16.02 -11.43 -16.30
N ARG A 52 -15.20 -11.60 -15.27
CA ARG A 52 -13.88 -10.98 -15.12
C ARG A 52 -12.79 -12.01 -15.20
N THR A 53 -11.63 -11.59 -15.68
CA THR A 53 -10.44 -12.44 -15.72
C THR A 53 -9.54 -12.08 -14.54
N TYR A 54 -9.11 -13.10 -13.82
CA TYR A 54 -8.20 -13.01 -12.70
C TYR A 54 -6.89 -13.72 -13.03
N TYR A 55 -5.80 -13.11 -12.62
CA TYR A 55 -4.46 -13.68 -12.73
C TYR A 55 -3.87 -13.79 -11.32
N ARG A 56 -3.76 -15.04 -10.84
CA ARG A 56 -3.12 -15.32 -9.55
C ARG A 56 -1.65 -15.65 -9.79
N GLU A 57 -0.78 -14.96 -9.11
CA GLU A 57 0.66 -15.19 -9.08
C GLU A 57 1.18 -15.15 -7.64
N PRO A 58 2.44 -15.56 -7.36
CA PRO A 58 2.98 -15.51 -6.01
C PRO A 58 2.83 -14.11 -5.41
N GLY A 59 2.10 -14.03 -4.27
CA GLY A 59 1.88 -12.81 -3.52
C GLY A 59 1.04 -11.74 -4.20
N ARG A 60 0.41 -12.02 -5.38
CA ARG A 60 -0.42 -11.04 -6.09
C ARG A 60 -1.64 -11.66 -6.74
N ILE A 61 -2.67 -10.82 -6.86
CA ILE A 61 -3.83 -11.10 -7.70
C ILE A 61 -4.10 -9.88 -8.56
N ILE A 62 -4.18 -10.11 -9.86
CA ILE A 62 -4.54 -9.08 -10.85
C ILE A 62 -5.95 -9.38 -11.34
N VAL A 63 -6.80 -8.36 -11.38
CA VAL A 63 -8.16 -8.42 -11.91
C VAL A 63 -8.22 -7.58 -13.16
N ARG A 64 -8.67 -8.18 -14.25
CA ARG A 64 -9.05 -7.46 -15.47
C ARG A 64 -10.55 -7.23 -15.46
N ASP A 65 -10.94 -5.96 -15.39
CA ASP A 65 -12.33 -5.51 -15.54
C ASP A 65 -12.43 -4.63 -16.79
N ARG A 66 -12.97 -5.18 -17.87
CA ARG A 66 -13.03 -4.53 -19.21
C ARG A 66 -11.60 -4.17 -19.69
N ASP A 67 -11.30 -2.87 -19.79
CA ASP A 67 -10.01 -2.34 -20.25
C ASP A 67 -9.11 -1.89 -19.09
N SER A 68 -9.55 -2.13 -17.85
CA SER A 68 -8.80 -1.75 -16.64
C SER A 68 -8.20 -2.97 -15.97
N TYR A 69 -7.02 -2.77 -15.39
CA TYR A 69 -6.34 -3.77 -14.58
C TYR A 69 -6.13 -3.23 -13.17
N LEU A 70 -6.45 -4.03 -12.18
CA LEU A 70 -6.24 -3.72 -10.76
C LEU A 70 -5.39 -4.82 -10.15
N ILE A 71 -4.48 -4.47 -9.26
CA ILE A 71 -3.62 -5.41 -8.56
C ILE A 71 -3.80 -5.29 -7.06
N ARG A 72 -3.91 -6.42 -6.39
CA ARG A 72 -3.80 -6.56 -4.94
C ARG A 72 -2.60 -7.43 -4.64
N HIS A 73 -1.73 -6.97 -3.73
CA HIS A 73 -0.60 -7.75 -3.26
C HIS A 73 -0.81 -8.24 -1.82
N ASP A 74 -0.01 -9.21 -1.42
CA ASP A 74 0.04 -9.66 -0.03
C ASP A 74 0.66 -8.57 0.86
N GLU A 75 -0.16 -7.98 1.71
CA GLU A 75 0.23 -6.93 2.66
C GLU A 75 1.31 -7.37 3.66
N ASN A 76 1.50 -8.67 3.79
CA ASN A 76 2.45 -9.26 4.74
C ASN A 76 3.77 -9.69 4.09
N GLU A 77 3.89 -9.71 2.76
CA GLU A 77 5.05 -10.24 2.06
C GLU A 77 6.37 -9.62 2.57
N ARG A 78 6.50 -8.31 2.50
CA ARG A 78 7.73 -7.63 2.95
C ARG A 78 7.95 -7.69 4.46
N PHE A 79 6.90 -7.90 5.26
CA PHE A 79 7.04 -8.07 6.71
C PHE A 79 7.57 -9.45 7.07
N ARG A 80 7.19 -10.49 6.33
CA ARG A 80 7.79 -11.82 6.48
C ARG A 80 9.29 -11.81 6.17
N ASP A 81 9.65 -11.11 5.10
CA ASP A 81 11.05 -11.00 4.67
C ASP A 81 11.89 -10.20 5.67
N LEU A 82 11.30 -9.19 6.30
CA LEU A 82 11.97 -8.36 7.30
C LEU A 82 12.39 -9.13 8.56
N ASP A 83 11.55 -10.02 9.06
CA ASP A 83 11.83 -10.87 10.23
C ASP A 83 11.22 -12.28 10.06
N PRO A 84 11.85 -13.14 9.25
CA PRO A 84 11.31 -14.48 8.96
C PRO A 84 11.16 -15.37 10.19
N ARG A 85 11.95 -15.12 11.25
CA ARG A 85 11.94 -15.91 12.48
C ARG A 85 10.91 -15.42 13.50
N GLY A 86 10.69 -14.11 13.56
CA GLY A 86 9.76 -13.49 14.49
C GLY A 86 8.36 -13.26 13.91
N TYR A 87 8.21 -13.39 12.59
CA TYR A 87 6.91 -13.26 11.94
C TYR A 87 5.93 -14.32 12.45
N ARG A 88 4.76 -13.88 12.87
CA ARG A 88 3.65 -14.75 13.28
C ARG A 88 2.40 -14.37 12.50
N PHE A 89 1.63 -15.38 12.18
CA PHE A 89 0.38 -15.25 11.44
C PHE A 89 -0.68 -16.15 12.08
N GLU A 90 -1.81 -15.59 12.45
CA GLU A 90 -2.89 -16.33 13.10
C GLU A 90 -4.26 -15.88 12.61
N ARG A 91 -5.21 -16.81 12.61
CA ARG A 91 -6.59 -16.53 12.30
C ARG A 91 -7.38 -16.28 13.58
N ARG A 92 -8.19 -15.21 13.57
CA ARG A 92 -9.15 -14.89 14.63
C ARG A 92 -10.51 -14.61 14.01
N GLY A 93 -11.40 -15.59 14.02
CA GLY A 93 -12.69 -15.50 13.35
C GLY A 93 -12.54 -15.40 11.83
N ALA A 94 -13.02 -14.32 11.24
CA ALA A 94 -12.91 -14.00 9.81
C ALA A 94 -11.68 -13.14 9.49
N GLU A 95 -10.87 -12.76 10.46
CA GLU A 95 -9.71 -11.90 10.30
C GLU A 95 -8.41 -12.69 10.48
N PHE A 96 -7.37 -12.23 9.80
CA PHE A 96 -6.02 -12.76 9.90
C PHE A 96 -5.10 -11.68 10.45
N TYR A 97 -4.37 -12.03 11.51
CA TYR A 97 -3.44 -11.17 12.22
C TYR A 97 -2.01 -11.59 11.93
N SER A 98 -1.19 -10.68 11.48
CA SER A 98 0.25 -10.85 11.42
C SER A 98 0.95 -9.93 12.40
N TYR A 99 2.05 -10.42 12.94
CA TYR A 99 2.89 -9.71 13.90
C TYR A 99 4.34 -9.79 13.44
N VAL A 100 5.01 -8.66 13.40
CA VAL A 100 6.44 -8.59 13.13
C VAL A 100 7.09 -7.57 14.03
N ALA A 101 8.20 -7.96 14.66
CA ALA A 101 9.06 -7.02 15.37
C ALA A 101 9.94 -6.26 14.38
N TRP A 102 10.28 -5.04 14.68
CA TRP A 102 11.21 -4.26 13.87
C TRP A 102 12.25 -3.52 14.73
N SER A 103 13.40 -3.17 14.15
CA SER A 103 14.57 -2.66 14.88
C SER A 103 14.38 -1.32 15.58
N GLY A 104 13.32 -0.58 15.25
CA GLY A 104 12.95 0.68 15.90
C GLY A 104 12.26 0.52 17.28
N GLY A 105 12.08 -0.71 17.72
CA GLY A 105 11.41 -1.07 18.97
C GLY A 105 9.88 -1.15 18.82
N GLY A 106 9.34 -2.30 19.17
CA GLY A 106 7.91 -2.58 19.08
C GLY A 106 7.55 -3.61 18.01
N GLN A 107 6.29 -3.62 17.66
CA GLN A 107 5.70 -4.63 16.81
C GLN A 107 4.73 -3.96 15.83
N ILE A 108 4.75 -4.39 14.56
CA ILE A 108 3.74 -4.03 13.57
C ILE A 108 2.70 -5.13 13.55
N VAL A 109 1.45 -4.74 13.65
CA VAL A 109 0.30 -5.63 13.53
C VAL A 109 -0.47 -5.27 12.26
N THR A 110 -0.64 -6.25 11.38
CA THR A 110 -1.43 -6.13 10.16
C THR A 110 -2.62 -7.07 10.25
N VAL A 111 -3.81 -6.57 10.03
CA VAL A 111 -5.06 -7.32 10.05
C VAL A 111 -5.65 -7.32 8.65
N THR A 112 -5.87 -8.50 8.11
CA THR A 112 -6.47 -8.70 6.79
C THR A 112 -7.72 -9.59 6.88
N ASP A 113 -8.58 -9.52 5.88
CA ASP A 113 -9.68 -10.45 5.71
C ASP A 113 -9.27 -11.71 4.91
N ASP A 114 -10.23 -12.56 4.59
CA ASP A 114 -10.02 -13.83 3.90
C ASP A 114 -9.57 -13.66 2.42
N ASP A 115 -9.76 -12.48 1.85
CA ASP A 115 -9.27 -12.12 0.51
C ASP A 115 -7.91 -11.42 0.52
N GLY A 116 -7.28 -11.29 1.70
CA GLY A 116 -6.02 -10.56 1.87
C GLY A 116 -6.17 -9.04 1.82
N ARG A 117 -7.40 -8.50 1.89
CA ARG A 117 -7.64 -7.07 1.95
C ARG A 117 -7.22 -6.53 3.31
N LEU A 118 -6.47 -5.43 3.33
CA LEU A 118 -6.06 -4.79 4.56
C LEU A 118 -7.25 -4.16 5.28
N LEU A 119 -7.52 -4.61 6.50
CA LEU A 119 -8.52 -4.01 7.39
C LEU A 119 -7.89 -2.96 8.29
N ARG A 120 -6.79 -3.29 8.95
CA ARG A 120 -6.10 -2.39 9.88
C ARG A 120 -4.60 -2.65 9.87
N ARG A 121 -3.81 -1.60 10.10
CA ARG A 121 -2.39 -1.69 10.42
C ARG A 121 -2.07 -0.70 11.53
N TYR A 122 -1.35 -1.16 12.56
CA TYR A 122 -0.94 -0.32 13.67
C TYR A 122 0.43 -0.75 14.22
N SER A 123 1.13 0.20 14.79
CA SER A 123 2.35 -0.05 15.54
C SER A 123 2.02 -0.19 17.02
N ARG A 124 2.54 -1.23 17.66
CA ARG A 124 2.45 -1.45 19.10
C ARG A 124 3.83 -1.26 19.70
N TYR A 125 3.97 -0.31 20.60
CA TYR A 125 5.22 0.00 21.25
C TYR A 125 5.42 -0.85 22.51
N PRO A 126 6.68 -0.96 23.04
CA PRO A 126 6.97 -1.76 24.23
C PRO A 126 6.21 -1.29 25.49
N ASP A 127 5.83 -0.01 25.56
CA ASP A 127 5.01 0.58 26.63
C ASP A 127 3.51 0.24 26.52
N GLY A 128 3.13 -0.54 25.52
CA GLY A 128 1.74 -0.95 25.25
C GLY A 128 0.94 0.07 24.44
N ARG A 129 1.49 1.25 24.14
CA ARG A 129 0.83 2.25 23.30
C ARG A 129 0.68 1.75 21.87
N GLU A 130 -0.50 1.93 21.28
CA GLU A 130 -0.78 1.63 19.89
C GLU A 130 -0.96 2.91 19.07
N VAL A 131 -0.36 2.92 17.88
CA VAL A 131 -0.53 3.98 16.90
C VAL A 131 -1.16 3.37 15.65
N VAL A 132 -2.43 3.72 15.41
CA VAL A 132 -3.15 3.28 14.22
C VAL A 132 -2.62 4.06 13.02
N LEU A 133 -2.13 3.33 12.02
CA LEU A 133 -1.59 3.87 10.78
C LEU A 133 -2.65 3.83 9.67
N ILE A 134 -3.31 2.69 9.51
CA ILE A 134 -4.34 2.45 8.51
C ILE A 134 -5.52 1.77 9.18
N ASP A 135 -6.71 2.30 8.96
CA ASP A 135 -7.96 1.69 9.39
C ASP A 135 -9.00 1.79 8.27
N ASN A 136 -9.29 0.65 7.66
CA ASN A 136 -10.29 0.48 6.60
C ASN A 136 -11.58 -0.17 7.13
N SER A 137 -11.63 -0.53 8.41
CA SER A 137 -12.73 -1.33 9.00
C SER A 137 -14.08 -0.61 9.01
N TYR A 138 -14.07 0.72 8.88
CA TYR A 138 -15.29 1.54 8.81
C TYR A 138 -16.03 1.44 7.47
N SER A 139 -15.42 0.88 6.43
CA SER A 139 -15.98 0.89 5.06
C SER A 139 -17.16 -0.05 4.84
N GLY A 140 -17.55 -0.81 5.89
CA GLY A 140 -18.65 -1.77 5.80
C GLY A 140 -18.24 -3.12 5.18
N PRO A 141 -19.21 -3.88 4.65
CA PRO A 141 -18.96 -5.22 4.13
C PRO A 141 -17.99 -5.21 2.95
N LEU A 142 -17.39 -6.36 2.72
CA LEU A 142 -16.44 -6.63 1.66
C LEU A 142 -17.00 -6.21 0.30
N ARG A 143 -16.24 -5.43 -0.45
CA ARG A 143 -16.58 -5.02 -1.82
C ARG A 143 -15.54 -5.56 -2.79
N PRO A 144 -15.93 -5.84 -4.05
CA PRO A 144 -14.96 -6.11 -5.08
C PRO A 144 -13.99 -4.95 -5.26
N ILE A 145 -12.73 -5.25 -5.59
CA ILE A 145 -11.66 -4.27 -5.76
C ILE A 145 -12.02 -3.13 -6.73
N TYR A 146 -12.78 -3.45 -7.79
CA TYR A 146 -13.21 -2.48 -8.81
C TYR A 146 -14.33 -1.53 -8.33
N GLU A 147 -14.97 -1.79 -7.19
CA GLU A 147 -15.96 -0.89 -6.57
C GLU A 147 -15.30 0.14 -5.63
N ASP A 148 -14.03 0.00 -5.34
CA ASP A 148 -13.29 0.94 -4.50
C ASP A 148 -12.80 2.18 -5.26
N VAL A 149 -13.07 2.30 -6.56
CA VAL A 149 -12.71 3.46 -7.35
C VAL A 149 -13.64 4.64 -7.03
N VAL A 150 -13.06 5.75 -6.59
CA VAL A 150 -13.76 7.00 -6.31
C VAL A 150 -13.48 7.98 -7.44
N ALA A 151 -14.50 8.36 -8.19
CA ALA A 151 -14.42 9.40 -9.20
C ALA A 151 -14.70 10.76 -8.58
N LEU A 152 -13.78 11.70 -8.77
CA LEU A 152 -13.90 13.09 -8.31
C LEU A 152 -13.53 14.04 -9.46
N PRO A 153 -14.02 15.29 -9.45
CA PRO A 153 -13.54 16.27 -10.41
C PRO A 153 -12.04 16.50 -10.25
N PRO A 154 -11.31 16.79 -11.36
CA PRO A 154 -9.90 17.13 -11.30
C PRO A 154 -9.65 18.28 -10.31
N PRO A 155 -8.57 18.23 -9.50
CA PRO A 155 -8.27 19.31 -8.57
C PRO A 155 -7.81 20.56 -9.33
N ASP A 156 -8.26 21.74 -8.84
CA ASP A 156 -7.72 23.02 -9.29
C ASP A 156 -6.34 23.26 -8.63
N ILE A 157 -5.27 22.95 -9.36
CA ILE A 157 -3.89 23.05 -8.86
C ILE A 157 -3.39 24.47 -9.06
N ARG A 158 -3.25 25.22 -7.94
CA ARG A 158 -2.84 26.64 -7.94
C ARG A 158 -1.38 26.85 -7.57
N ILE A 159 -0.63 25.81 -7.37
CA ILE A 159 0.82 25.86 -7.08
C ILE A 159 1.63 25.55 -8.34
N PRO A 160 2.88 26.04 -8.46
CA PRO A 160 3.77 25.70 -9.56
C PRO A 160 3.95 24.20 -9.72
N ARG A 161 4.11 23.74 -10.97
CA ARG A 161 4.20 22.31 -11.28
C ARG A 161 5.36 21.61 -10.58
N ASP A 162 6.51 22.26 -10.50
CA ASP A 162 7.72 21.78 -9.84
C ASP A 162 7.56 21.64 -8.31
N ARG A 163 6.64 22.39 -7.72
CA ARG A 163 6.25 22.22 -6.32
C ARG A 163 5.16 21.18 -6.12
N TYR A 164 4.36 20.93 -7.15
CA TYR A 164 3.31 19.90 -7.10
C TYR A 164 3.88 18.51 -7.34
N ILE A 165 4.79 18.36 -8.32
CA ILE A 165 5.55 17.14 -8.61
C ILE A 165 7.02 17.51 -8.49
N VAL A 166 7.62 17.16 -7.34
CA VAL A 166 9.03 17.46 -7.06
C VAL A 166 9.91 16.45 -7.79
N ASP A 167 10.83 16.95 -8.61
CA ASP A 167 11.84 16.12 -9.26
C ASP A 167 12.97 15.82 -8.27
N TYR A 168 13.03 14.56 -7.83
CA TYR A 168 13.99 14.12 -6.84
C TYR A 168 15.46 14.30 -7.24
N ALA A 169 15.77 14.24 -8.55
CA ALA A 169 17.13 14.45 -9.03
C ALA A 169 17.62 15.90 -8.85
N GLN A 170 16.71 16.86 -8.72
CA GLN A 170 16.99 18.28 -8.61
C GLN A 170 16.73 18.83 -7.20
N ALA A 171 15.97 18.11 -6.38
CA ALA A 171 15.50 18.57 -5.07
C ALA A 171 16.51 18.30 -3.97
N ASP A 172 16.58 19.21 -3.02
CA ASP A 172 17.27 18.99 -1.74
C ASP A 172 16.32 18.33 -0.70
N GLU A 173 16.87 18.00 0.48
CA GLU A 173 16.08 17.39 1.56
C GLU A 173 14.93 18.28 2.04
N ALA A 174 15.12 19.61 2.04
CA ALA A 174 14.11 20.55 2.51
C ALA A 174 12.91 20.59 1.55
N GLU A 175 13.16 20.59 0.26
CA GLU A 175 12.12 20.56 -0.78
C GLU A 175 11.36 19.23 -0.77
N VAL A 176 12.06 18.10 -0.61
CA VAL A 176 11.45 16.78 -0.47
C VAL A 176 10.59 16.72 0.80
N TYR A 177 11.12 17.20 1.93
CA TYR A 177 10.38 17.24 3.18
C TYR A 177 9.13 18.12 3.09
N GLU A 178 9.26 19.32 2.48
CA GLU A 178 8.11 20.21 2.24
C GLU A 178 7.01 19.50 1.42
N ALA A 179 7.38 18.81 0.34
CA ALA A 179 6.43 18.09 -0.49
C ALA A 179 5.72 16.96 0.28
N LEU A 180 6.48 16.22 1.09
CA LEU A 180 5.96 15.08 1.86
C LEU A 180 5.20 15.49 3.15
N THR A 181 5.21 16.76 3.53
CA THR A 181 4.47 17.25 4.72
C THR A 181 3.38 18.25 4.36
N ALA A 182 3.31 18.67 3.10
CA ALA A 182 2.33 19.63 2.63
C ALA A 182 0.89 19.10 2.78
N PRO A 183 -0.08 20.00 3.05
CA PRO A 183 -1.48 19.65 2.98
C PRO A 183 -1.88 19.29 1.54
N PRO A 184 -3.04 18.63 1.33
CA PRO A 184 -3.61 18.45 0.01
C PRO A 184 -3.80 19.78 -0.73
N VAL A 185 -3.59 19.77 -2.05
CA VAL A 185 -3.75 20.99 -2.89
C VAL A 185 -5.19 21.45 -3.00
N VAL A 186 -6.13 20.56 -2.70
CA VAL A 186 -7.57 20.83 -2.56
C VAL A 186 -8.05 20.17 -1.28
N PRO A 187 -8.91 20.83 -0.47
CA PRO A 187 -9.44 20.27 0.76
C PRO A 187 -10.06 18.88 0.57
N VAL A 188 -9.87 18.03 1.56
CA VAL A 188 -10.43 16.67 1.61
C VAL A 188 -11.57 16.67 2.63
N GLU A 189 -12.78 16.36 2.17
CA GLU A 189 -13.99 16.47 2.98
C GLU A 189 -14.23 15.28 3.92
N ARG A 190 -13.67 14.12 3.59
CA ARG A 190 -13.83 12.87 4.35
C ARG A 190 -12.58 12.02 4.30
N ARG A 191 -12.49 11.02 5.16
CA ARG A 191 -11.45 9.98 5.06
C ARG A 191 -11.81 8.95 4.00
N TYR A 192 -10.78 8.32 3.45
CA TYR A 192 -10.88 7.28 2.44
C TYR A 192 -10.12 6.02 2.91
N THR A 193 -10.54 4.86 2.44
CA THR A 193 -9.80 3.62 2.68
C THR A 193 -8.51 3.60 1.85
N LEU A 194 -7.55 2.80 2.25
CA LEU A 194 -6.32 2.64 1.47
C LEU A 194 -6.61 2.14 0.04
N ASP A 195 -7.56 1.22 -0.12
CA ASP A 195 -7.94 0.71 -1.44
C ASP A 195 -8.57 1.81 -2.30
N GLN A 196 -9.44 2.65 -1.74
CA GLN A 196 -9.96 3.83 -2.44
C GLN A 196 -8.84 4.76 -2.91
N ILE A 197 -7.84 5.00 -2.08
CA ILE A 197 -6.70 5.86 -2.43
C ILE A 197 -5.86 5.21 -3.54
N ARG A 198 -5.56 3.93 -3.41
CA ARG A 198 -4.76 3.17 -4.40
C ARG A 198 -5.42 3.14 -5.77
N TYR A 199 -6.73 2.91 -5.82
CA TYR A 199 -7.43 2.71 -7.09
C TYR A 199 -8.04 3.97 -7.69
N SER A 200 -7.96 5.12 -7.00
CA SER A 200 -8.56 6.38 -7.46
C SER A 200 -7.50 7.43 -7.77
N PRO A 201 -7.15 7.62 -9.07
CA PRO A 201 -6.18 8.63 -9.46
C PRO A 201 -6.61 10.04 -9.06
N ASP A 202 -7.91 10.32 -9.05
CA ASP A 202 -8.46 11.62 -8.65
C ASP A 202 -8.20 11.95 -7.17
N LEU A 203 -8.14 10.93 -6.30
CA LEU A 203 -7.75 11.13 -4.90
C LEU A 203 -6.26 11.45 -4.77
N ARG A 204 -5.42 10.67 -5.45
CA ARG A 204 -3.96 10.88 -5.42
C ARG A 204 -3.57 12.22 -6.04
N ALA A 205 -4.28 12.68 -7.06
CA ALA A 205 -4.07 13.99 -7.68
C ALA A 205 -4.28 15.18 -6.72
N ARG A 206 -4.89 14.98 -5.55
CA ARG A 206 -5.02 16.01 -4.51
C ARG A 206 -3.78 16.18 -3.64
N LEU A 207 -2.80 15.31 -3.81
CA LEU A 207 -1.58 15.30 -3.02
C LEU A 207 -0.38 15.74 -3.85
N ARG A 208 0.59 16.38 -3.22
CA ARG A 208 1.91 16.59 -3.82
C ARG A 208 2.66 15.26 -3.88
N SER A 209 3.56 15.15 -4.83
CA SER A 209 4.36 13.94 -5.04
C SER A 209 5.83 14.25 -5.21
N VAL A 210 6.67 13.25 -4.89
CA VAL A 210 8.10 13.24 -5.19
C VAL A 210 8.35 12.15 -6.24
N ASP A 211 8.82 12.56 -7.41
CA ASP A 211 9.14 11.67 -8.53
C ASP A 211 10.60 11.21 -8.39
N ILE A 212 10.82 9.95 -7.99
CA ILE A 212 12.14 9.37 -7.82
C ILE A 212 12.61 8.79 -9.16
N ASN A 213 12.95 9.66 -10.08
CA ASN A 213 13.43 9.31 -11.43
C ASN A 213 14.89 8.86 -11.47
N THR A 214 15.58 8.90 -10.34
CA THR A 214 16.99 8.48 -10.20
C THR A 214 17.15 6.97 -9.99
N ILE A 215 16.09 6.27 -9.58
CA ILE A 215 16.10 4.83 -9.40
C ILE A 215 15.81 4.16 -10.73
N THR A 216 16.67 3.21 -11.10
CA THR A 216 16.51 2.39 -12.29
C THR A 216 16.56 0.92 -11.95
N PHE A 217 15.89 0.14 -12.76
CA PHE A 217 15.86 -1.32 -12.63
C PHE A 217 16.29 -1.96 -13.95
N ASP A 218 16.97 -3.07 -13.87
CA ASP A 218 17.27 -3.89 -15.04
C ASP A 218 15.98 -4.41 -15.67
N THR A 219 16.03 -4.74 -16.96
CA THR A 219 14.89 -5.27 -17.70
C THR A 219 14.39 -6.56 -17.04
N GLY A 220 13.09 -6.63 -16.76
CA GLY A 220 12.48 -7.79 -16.08
C GLY A 220 12.90 -7.97 -14.64
N SER A 221 13.62 -7.02 -14.03
CA SER A 221 14.04 -7.07 -12.63
C SER A 221 13.24 -6.13 -11.75
N PHE A 222 13.07 -6.52 -10.50
CA PHE A 222 12.54 -5.69 -9.41
C PHE A 222 13.54 -5.51 -8.27
N THR A 223 14.79 -5.93 -8.47
CA THR A 223 15.87 -5.79 -7.49
C THR A 223 16.42 -4.37 -7.52
N VAL A 224 16.53 -3.74 -6.34
CA VAL A 224 17.26 -2.48 -6.14
C VAL A 224 18.71 -2.82 -5.86
N THR A 225 19.61 -2.41 -6.73
CA THR A 225 21.05 -2.64 -6.54
C THR A 225 21.62 -1.69 -5.48
N PRO A 226 22.78 -2.00 -4.84
CA PRO A 226 23.34 -1.18 -3.77
C PRO A 226 23.59 0.29 -4.15
N ASP A 227 24.02 0.56 -5.39
CA ASP A 227 24.23 1.89 -5.93
C ASP A 227 22.91 2.66 -6.13
N GLN A 228 21.84 1.96 -6.49
CA GLN A 228 20.49 2.52 -6.56
C GLN A 228 19.93 2.78 -5.16
N ALA A 229 20.15 1.86 -4.22
CA ALA A 229 19.71 2.00 -2.84
C ALA A 229 20.28 3.26 -2.19
N ALA A 230 21.55 3.57 -2.39
CA ALA A 230 22.20 4.76 -1.83
C ALA A 230 21.52 6.07 -2.24
N LYS A 231 20.88 6.11 -3.42
CA LYS A 231 20.15 7.29 -3.91
C LYS A 231 18.87 7.60 -3.15
N LEU A 232 18.38 6.67 -2.33
CA LEU A 232 17.16 6.87 -1.52
C LEU A 232 17.42 7.60 -0.18
N SER A 233 18.66 8.00 0.13
CA SER A 233 19.03 8.57 1.42
C SER A 233 18.25 9.86 1.75
N VAL A 234 18.08 10.75 0.79
CA VAL A 234 17.40 12.05 1.00
C VAL A 234 15.91 11.86 1.29
N ILE A 235 15.23 11.03 0.51
CA ILE A 235 13.80 10.78 0.76
C ILE A 235 13.58 10.01 2.07
N ALA A 236 14.49 9.09 2.42
CA ALA A 236 14.44 8.38 3.69
C ALA A 236 14.61 9.33 4.89
N ALA A 237 15.53 10.29 4.79
CA ALA A 237 15.72 11.32 5.82
C ALA A 237 14.46 12.19 6.00
N ALA A 238 13.86 12.64 4.90
CA ALA A 238 12.62 13.40 4.92
C ALA A 238 11.45 12.61 5.53
N MET A 239 11.29 11.34 5.16
CA MET A 239 10.27 10.46 5.73
C MET A 239 10.48 10.25 7.24
N ASN A 240 11.70 9.92 7.66
CA ASN A 240 12.01 9.71 9.07
C ASN A 240 11.74 10.96 9.90
N ARG A 241 12.09 12.14 9.40
CA ARG A 241 11.79 13.42 10.05
C ARG A 241 10.30 13.66 10.17
N ALA A 242 9.52 13.37 9.13
CA ALA A 242 8.06 13.50 9.16
C ALA A 242 7.43 12.53 10.16
N ILE A 243 7.89 11.27 10.21
CA ILE A 243 7.39 10.24 11.15
C ILE A 243 7.76 10.59 12.59
N GLN A 244 8.96 11.17 12.84
CA GLN A 244 9.34 11.66 14.16
C GLN A 244 8.42 12.78 14.65
N ALA A 245 8.02 13.68 13.77
CA ALA A 245 7.06 14.74 14.06
C ALA A 245 5.63 14.20 14.27
N ASN A 246 5.23 13.21 13.49
CA ASN A 246 3.93 12.58 13.57
C ASN A 246 4.03 11.06 13.27
N PRO A 247 4.04 10.20 14.30
CA PRO A 247 4.15 8.74 14.12
C PRO A 247 3.02 8.09 13.28
N ARG A 248 1.95 8.80 13.03
CA ARG A 248 0.81 8.34 12.23
C ARG A 248 0.98 8.59 10.72
N GLU A 249 2.10 9.15 10.28
CA GLU A 249 2.34 9.39 8.86
C GLU A 249 2.37 8.10 8.07
N VAL A 250 1.73 8.11 6.90
CA VAL A 250 1.72 7.00 5.95
C VAL A 250 2.12 7.51 4.58
N PHE A 251 3.09 6.83 3.98
CA PHE A 251 3.59 7.14 2.64
C PHE A 251 3.22 6.01 1.67
N LEU A 252 2.69 6.38 0.51
CA LEU A 252 2.43 5.48 -0.61
C LEU A 252 3.61 5.57 -1.58
N ILE A 253 4.22 4.43 -1.87
CA ILE A 253 5.27 4.25 -2.87
C ILE A 253 4.63 3.63 -4.09
N GLU A 254 4.65 4.34 -5.20
CA GLU A 254 3.98 3.98 -6.45
C GLU A 254 5.01 3.58 -7.50
N GLY A 255 4.81 2.42 -8.13
CA GLY A 255 5.66 1.93 -9.22
C GLY A 255 4.98 2.11 -10.57
N PHE A 256 5.76 2.51 -11.59
CA PHE A 256 5.32 2.69 -12.96
C PHE A 256 6.29 2.08 -13.95
N THR A 257 5.78 1.66 -15.11
CA THR A 257 6.57 1.17 -16.25
C THR A 257 6.35 2.05 -17.48
N ASP A 258 7.16 1.83 -18.51
CA ASP A 258 6.79 2.24 -19.86
C ASP A 258 5.78 1.24 -20.47
N ALA A 259 5.33 1.50 -21.68
CA ALA A 259 4.33 0.70 -22.39
C ALA A 259 4.95 -0.50 -23.16
N VAL A 260 6.18 -0.90 -22.82
CA VAL A 260 6.83 -2.05 -23.44
C VAL A 260 6.51 -3.32 -22.64
N GLY A 261 5.92 -4.30 -23.28
CA GLY A 261 5.53 -5.58 -22.67
C GLY A 261 4.02 -5.77 -22.58
N SER A 262 3.59 -6.71 -21.75
CA SER A 262 2.16 -6.90 -21.49
C SER A 262 1.70 -6.09 -20.29
N ASP A 263 0.45 -5.62 -20.30
CA ASP A 263 -0.17 -4.88 -19.20
C ASP A 263 -0.02 -5.62 -17.86
N ILE A 264 -0.21 -6.94 -17.87
CA ILE A 264 -0.14 -7.78 -16.67
C ILE A 264 1.29 -7.83 -16.13
N ASP A 265 2.28 -8.03 -17.00
CA ASP A 265 3.67 -8.06 -16.60
C ASP A 265 4.13 -6.69 -16.07
N ASN A 266 3.75 -5.61 -16.76
CA ASN A 266 4.05 -4.26 -16.34
C ASN A 266 3.42 -3.92 -14.99
N LEU A 267 2.19 -4.33 -14.78
CA LEU A 267 1.50 -4.11 -13.51
C LEU A 267 2.16 -4.88 -12.36
N SER A 268 2.42 -6.17 -12.56
CA SER A 268 3.09 -7.02 -11.56
C SER A 268 4.51 -6.52 -11.26
N LEU A 269 5.28 -6.21 -12.30
CA LEU A 269 6.67 -5.75 -12.16
C LEU A 269 6.76 -4.42 -11.42
N SER A 270 5.88 -3.47 -11.74
CA SER A 270 5.85 -2.16 -11.08
C SER A 270 5.48 -2.26 -9.60
N ASP A 271 4.56 -3.15 -9.24
CA ASP A 271 4.17 -3.39 -7.85
C ASP A 271 5.33 -3.99 -7.03
N ARG A 272 6.04 -4.97 -7.59
CA ARG A 272 7.22 -5.57 -6.96
C ARG A 272 8.36 -4.57 -6.81
N ARG A 273 8.56 -3.68 -7.79
CA ARG A 273 9.55 -2.59 -7.71
C ARG A 273 9.23 -1.60 -6.60
N ALA A 274 7.97 -1.21 -6.45
CA ALA A 274 7.54 -0.37 -5.34
C ALA A 274 7.81 -1.02 -3.98
N GLN A 275 7.54 -2.33 -3.84
CA GLN A 275 7.85 -3.07 -2.63
C GLN A 275 9.36 -3.16 -2.35
N SER A 276 10.18 -3.38 -3.39
CA SER A 276 11.64 -3.43 -3.23
C SER A 276 12.20 -2.09 -2.73
N VAL A 277 11.66 -0.97 -3.21
CA VAL A 277 12.02 0.36 -2.71
C VAL A 277 11.61 0.52 -1.24
N ALA A 278 10.38 0.10 -0.87
CA ALA A 278 9.94 0.13 0.53
C ALA A 278 10.83 -0.71 1.45
N THR A 279 11.25 -1.87 0.99
CA THR A 279 12.17 -2.76 1.71
C THR A 279 13.52 -2.09 1.96
N VAL A 280 14.12 -1.48 0.93
CA VAL A 280 15.39 -0.74 1.07
C VAL A 280 15.27 0.44 2.03
N LEU A 281 14.18 1.21 1.94
CA LEU A 281 13.93 2.32 2.87
C LEU A 281 13.88 1.85 4.33
N THR A 282 13.31 0.68 4.58
CA THR A 282 13.26 0.10 5.93
C THR A 282 14.61 -0.48 6.37
N GLU A 283 15.23 -1.33 5.56
CA GLU A 283 16.42 -2.09 5.95
C GLU A 283 17.67 -1.23 6.04
N GLN A 284 17.88 -0.33 5.07
CA GLN A 284 19.08 0.49 5.00
C GLN A 284 18.95 1.84 5.70
N PHE A 285 17.75 2.43 5.68
CA PHE A 285 17.53 3.78 6.22
C PHE A 285 16.61 3.82 7.44
N ARG A 286 16.17 2.66 7.93
CA ARG A 286 15.34 2.52 9.13
C ARG A 286 14.03 3.29 9.10
N VAL A 287 13.46 3.51 7.91
CA VAL A 287 12.11 4.03 7.81
C VAL A 287 11.15 2.97 8.38
N PRO A 288 10.32 3.31 9.37
CA PRO A 288 9.43 2.34 10.00
C PRO A 288 8.53 1.64 8.97
N PRO A 289 8.56 0.32 8.86
CA PRO A 289 7.92 -0.40 7.76
C PRO A 289 6.40 -0.29 7.78
N GLY A 290 5.77 -0.09 8.95
CA GLY A 290 4.33 0.11 9.07
C GLY A 290 3.83 1.41 8.43
N ASN A 291 4.68 2.44 8.37
CA ASN A 291 4.39 3.75 7.80
C ASN A 291 4.51 3.79 6.26
N LEU A 292 4.92 2.68 5.65
CA LEU A 292 5.04 2.55 4.21
C LEU A 292 3.97 1.61 3.66
N THR A 293 3.38 2.00 2.54
CA THR A 293 2.52 1.16 1.72
C THR A 293 2.90 1.31 0.25
N THR A 294 2.56 0.34 -0.58
CA THR A 294 3.03 0.28 -1.97
C THR A 294 1.88 0.01 -2.92
N GLN A 295 2.05 0.40 -4.19
CA GLN A 295 1.13 0.05 -5.28
C GLN A 295 1.84 0.13 -6.62
N GLY A 296 1.62 -0.87 -7.49
CA GLY A 296 2.00 -0.83 -8.89
C GLY A 296 0.86 -0.36 -9.78
N TYR A 297 1.21 0.37 -10.82
CA TYR A 297 0.27 0.87 -11.82
C TYR A 297 0.65 0.47 -13.25
N GLY A 298 1.80 -0.18 -13.43
CA GLY A 298 2.27 -0.55 -14.77
C GLY A 298 2.36 0.68 -15.68
N GLU A 299 1.79 0.55 -16.85
CA GLU A 299 1.74 1.60 -17.87
C GLU A 299 0.47 2.46 -17.86
N GLN A 300 -0.41 2.28 -16.86
CA GLN A 300 -1.74 2.93 -16.83
C GLN A 300 -1.68 4.46 -16.74
N TYR A 301 -0.58 5.02 -16.25
CA TYR A 301 -0.41 6.47 -16.06
C TYR A 301 0.93 6.93 -16.62
N LEU A 302 1.05 6.91 -17.96
CA LEU A 302 2.26 7.34 -18.64
C LEU A 302 2.50 8.84 -18.42
N LYS A 303 3.74 9.20 -18.04
CA LYS A 303 4.19 10.60 -17.93
C LYS A 303 4.42 11.20 -19.31
N VAL A 304 4.96 10.38 -20.21
CA VAL A 304 5.14 10.66 -21.63
C VAL A 304 4.28 9.66 -22.42
N ASN A 305 3.36 10.17 -23.23
CA ASN A 305 2.47 9.32 -24.02
C ASN A 305 3.24 8.74 -25.21
N THR A 306 3.85 7.58 -25.01
CA THR A 306 4.57 6.80 -26.03
C THR A 306 4.39 5.30 -25.79
N GLN A 307 4.30 4.54 -26.89
CA GLN A 307 4.26 3.09 -26.85
C GLN A 307 5.66 2.45 -26.84
N GLY A 308 6.71 3.26 -27.02
CA GLY A 308 8.09 2.81 -26.99
C GLY A 308 8.71 2.89 -25.60
N PRO A 309 9.97 2.44 -25.48
CA PRO A 309 10.72 2.57 -24.24
C PRO A 309 10.83 4.02 -23.80
N SER A 310 10.51 4.30 -22.52
CA SER A 310 10.64 5.63 -21.96
C SER A 310 11.18 5.56 -20.53
N ARG A 311 12.31 6.21 -20.32
CA ARG A 311 12.92 6.32 -18.99
C ARG A 311 12.03 7.12 -18.04
N GLU A 312 11.38 8.15 -18.52
CA GLU A 312 10.49 9.03 -17.73
C GLU A 312 9.24 8.26 -17.23
N ASN A 313 8.80 7.26 -18.00
CA ASN A 313 7.68 6.41 -17.61
C ASN A 313 8.09 5.36 -16.58
N ARG A 314 9.33 4.85 -16.62
CA ARG A 314 9.88 3.92 -15.64
C ARG A 314 10.34 4.69 -14.39
N ARG A 315 9.45 4.90 -13.46
CA ARG A 315 9.68 5.72 -12.28
C ARG A 315 9.05 5.13 -11.02
N VAL A 316 9.49 5.62 -9.89
CA VAL A 316 8.85 5.43 -8.59
C VAL A 316 8.43 6.79 -8.07
N VAL A 317 7.23 6.88 -7.54
CA VAL A 317 6.68 8.12 -6.99
C VAL A 317 6.34 7.89 -5.53
N VAL A 318 6.52 8.90 -4.70
CA VAL A 318 6.13 8.87 -3.29
C VAL A 318 5.15 9.98 -2.98
N GLN A 319 4.06 9.63 -2.32
CA GLN A 319 3.07 10.55 -1.80
C GLN A 319 2.80 10.31 -0.32
N ARG A 320 2.59 11.38 0.44
CA ARG A 320 2.06 11.29 1.80
C ARG A 320 0.54 11.17 1.74
N ILE A 321 0.01 10.02 2.11
CA ILE A 321 -1.43 9.74 2.03
C ILE A 321 -2.17 9.92 3.35
N THR A 322 -1.50 10.27 4.42
CA THR A 322 -2.09 10.51 5.75
C THR A 322 -3.33 11.39 5.71
N PRO A 323 -3.35 12.53 4.98
CA PRO A 323 -4.54 13.40 4.94
C PRO A 323 -5.78 12.75 4.34
N LEU A 324 -5.60 11.73 3.48
CA LEU A 324 -6.73 10.99 2.88
C LEU A 324 -7.22 9.86 3.79
N LEU A 325 -6.33 9.26 4.58
CA LEU A 325 -6.65 8.17 5.51
C LEU A 325 -7.32 8.67 6.80
N GLN A 326 -7.00 9.88 7.22
CA GLN A 326 -7.44 10.45 8.49
C GLN A 326 -8.29 11.68 8.23
N GLN A 327 -9.41 11.84 8.92
CA GLN A 327 -10.14 13.11 8.90
C GLN A 327 -9.31 14.18 9.57
N GLY A 328 -9.05 15.30 8.87
CA GLY A 328 -8.57 16.61 9.32
C GLY A 328 -7.68 16.73 10.56
N PRO A 329 -7.18 17.91 10.91
CA PRO A 329 -6.43 18.09 12.13
C PRO A 329 -7.30 17.68 13.31
N ASP A 330 -6.75 16.84 14.18
CA ASP A 330 -7.30 16.36 15.44
C ASP A 330 -8.32 17.35 16.05
N GLN A 331 -9.59 17.17 15.75
CA GLN A 331 -10.61 17.63 16.69
C GLN A 331 -10.54 16.60 17.81
N GLY A 332 -9.74 16.97 18.83
CA GLY A 332 -9.37 16.14 19.92
C GLY A 332 -10.49 15.19 20.32
N GLN A 333 -10.16 13.95 20.32
CA GLN A 333 -10.88 12.95 21.09
C GLN A 333 -10.74 13.46 22.55
N ALA A 334 -11.73 14.24 23.00
CA ALA A 334 -11.84 14.63 24.38
C ALA A 334 -11.71 13.35 25.20
N ALA A 335 -10.70 13.30 26.05
CA ALA A 335 -10.56 12.21 26.99
C ALA A 335 -11.93 11.94 27.66
N PRO A 336 -12.35 10.68 27.80
CA PRO A 336 -13.59 10.39 28.48
C PRO A 336 -13.57 11.08 29.84
N PRO A 337 -14.67 11.72 30.27
CA PRO A 337 -14.71 12.41 31.53
C PRO A 337 -14.33 11.43 32.65
N PRO A 338 -13.55 11.85 33.65
CA PRO A 338 -13.20 10.99 34.77
C PRO A 338 -14.49 10.46 35.41
N PRO A 339 -14.49 9.20 35.87
CA PRO A 339 -15.65 8.61 36.51
C PRO A 339 -16.08 9.49 37.69
N SER A 340 -17.35 9.90 37.68
CA SER A 340 -17.95 10.70 38.73
C SER A 340 -17.74 10.00 40.06
N ALA A 341 -17.05 10.65 41.00
CA ALA A 341 -16.93 10.17 42.36
C ALA A 341 -18.34 10.11 42.95
N GLN A 342 -18.79 8.90 43.27
CA GLN A 342 -20.00 8.73 44.05
C GLN A 342 -19.76 9.26 45.46
N PRO A 343 -20.67 10.06 46.03
CA PRO A 343 -20.54 10.48 47.42
C PRO A 343 -20.63 9.29 48.36
N PRO A 344 -19.88 9.28 49.48
CA PRO A 344 -19.97 8.21 50.44
C PRO A 344 -21.34 8.23 51.12
N ARG A 345 -21.89 7.00 51.34
CA ARG A 345 -23.09 6.76 52.14
C ARG A 345 -22.73 6.79 53.61
#